data_2b18cbdf1154a8ad1f04d707c52bffdf
#
_entry.id   2b18cbdf1154a8ad1f04d707c52bffdf
#
_cell.length_a   1.000
_cell.length_b   1.000
_cell.length_c   1.000
_cell.angle_alpha   90.00
_cell.angle_beta   90.00
_cell.angle_gamma   90.00
#
_symmetry.space_group_name_H-M   'P 1'
#
loop_
_entity.id
_entity.type
_entity.pdbx_description
1 polymer ?
#
loop_
_entity_poly.entity_id
_entity_poly.type
_entity_poly.pdbx_seq_one_letter_code
_entity_poly.pdbx_strand_id
1 'polypeptide(L)'
;LMQGSGTPVSEEDAEAEAEAALSTVDSEFGRTTDPVRIYMREMGSVELLSREGEIEISKRIEDGLKHMVLAIARCPVTIEEVLKSAAAIREGTMSIDDVVDGITSTDDVGSVIRADDETDMGASAMTVGQLEELKRRSLEVFERVDAKFKDLCERFREASQQGYAGLDAVKADLEALKDGIQQDLMGLRFTAKTADRLCETLRVTVGRLRASERIVYDELVRGAGIDRAWFMERFIDHATDVAWLDEVAAAFPEKRAQILRRRAPIAEEQHKLAELEQTTFMTVHELLDAYKQMATGEAKARNAKREMTEANLRLVISIAKGYVNRGLAMTDLIQEGNLGLMKAVDKFEYRRGYKFSTYATWWIRQAI
;
A
#
# COMPACT_ATOMS: atom_id res chain seq x y z
N LEU A 1 -20.87 -22.56 -39.42
CA LEU A 1 -19.55 -22.44 -40.06
C LEU A 1 -19.44 -21.05 -40.69
N MET A 2 -18.99 -20.06 -39.92
CA MET A 2 -18.38 -18.86 -40.45
C MET A 2 -17.16 -18.57 -39.53
N GLN A 3 -16.00 -18.88 -40.05
CA GLN A 3 -14.72 -18.46 -39.55
C GLN A 3 -14.57 -16.96 -39.83
N GLY A 4 -14.61 -16.14 -38.80
CA GLY A 4 -14.19 -14.76 -38.86
C GLY A 4 -12.69 -14.73 -38.55
N SER A 5 -11.88 -14.61 -39.61
CA SER A 5 -10.44 -14.33 -39.52
C SER A 5 -10.26 -12.91 -38.96
N GLY A 6 -10.06 -12.79 -37.67
CA GLY A 6 -9.59 -11.55 -37.05
C GLY A 6 -8.09 -11.43 -37.31
N THR A 7 -7.72 -10.64 -38.33
CA THR A 7 -6.35 -10.13 -38.46
C THR A 7 -5.97 -9.37 -37.18
N PRO A 8 -4.77 -9.53 -36.63
CA PRO A 8 -4.31 -8.69 -35.54
C PRO A 8 -4.27 -7.24 -36.04
N VAL A 9 -5.13 -6.41 -35.50
CA VAL A 9 -5.13 -4.95 -35.75
C VAL A 9 -3.79 -4.43 -35.23
N SER A 10 -3.02 -3.74 -36.06
CA SER A 10 -1.76 -3.16 -35.62
C SER A 10 -2.04 -2.09 -34.55
N GLU A 11 -1.13 -1.88 -33.63
CA GLU A 11 -1.29 -0.90 -32.54
C GLU A 11 -1.53 0.52 -33.09
N GLU A 12 -0.86 0.87 -34.21
CA GLU A 12 -1.05 2.14 -34.92
C GLU A 12 -2.46 2.28 -35.51
N ASP A 13 -3.06 1.18 -35.99
CA ASP A 13 -4.43 1.19 -36.50
C ASP A 13 -5.44 1.34 -35.37
N ALA A 14 -5.21 0.76 -34.19
CA ALA A 14 -6.09 0.92 -33.02
C ALA A 14 -6.02 2.34 -32.41
N GLU A 15 -4.85 2.95 -32.39
CA GLU A 15 -4.65 4.34 -31.98
C GLU A 15 -5.28 5.32 -32.98
N ALA A 16 -5.05 5.12 -34.28
CA ALA A 16 -5.64 5.94 -35.34
C ALA A 16 -7.19 5.82 -35.37
N GLU A 17 -7.73 4.65 -35.12
CA GLU A 17 -9.17 4.41 -35.05
C GLU A 17 -9.81 5.03 -33.79
N ALA A 18 -9.10 5.05 -32.67
CA ALA A 18 -9.53 5.74 -31.47
C ALA A 18 -9.50 7.27 -31.64
N GLU A 19 -8.49 7.81 -32.31
CA GLU A 19 -8.35 9.24 -32.61
C GLU A 19 -9.38 9.72 -33.64
N ALA A 20 -9.64 8.92 -34.69
CA ALA A 20 -10.70 9.17 -35.65
C ALA A 20 -12.10 9.11 -35.01
N ALA A 21 -12.32 8.22 -34.05
CA ALA A 21 -13.58 8.16 -33.31
C ALA A 21 -13.81 9.36 -32.40
N LEU A 22 -12.74 9.90 -31.80
CA LEU A 22 -12.78 11.13 -31.00
C LEU A 22 -13.08 12.35 -31.87
N SER A 23 -12.44 12.48 -33.03
CA SER A 23 -12.63 13.62 -33.95
C SER A 23 -14.04 13.68 -34.53
N THR A 24 -14.68 12.53 -34.79
CA THR A 24 -16.07 12.45 -35.25
C THR A 24 -17.09 12.84 -34.18
N VAL A 25 -16.79 12.56 -32.90
CA VAL A 25 -17.66 12.93 -31.75
C VAL A 25 -17.58 14.45 -31.47
N ASP A 26 -16.43 15.06 -31.67
CA ASP A 26 -16.22 16.51 -31.40
C ASP A 26 -16.90 17.40 -32.47
N SER A 27 -17.07 16.91 -33.68
CA SER A 27 -17.59 17.71 -34.81
C SER A 27 -19.13 17.81 -34.89
N GLU A 28 -19.87 16.91 -34.26
CA GLU A 28 -21.32 16.82 -34.52
C GLU A 28 -22.24 17.47 -33.49
N PHE A 29 -21.83 17.77 -32.23
CA PHE A 29 -22.81 18.24 -31.24
C PHE A 29 -22.27 19.13 -30.13
N GLY A 30 -22.86 20.33 -30.03
CA GLY A 30 -22.81 21.19 -28.85
C GLY A 30 -23.41 20.52 -27.59
N ARG A 31 -22.95 21.00 -26.41
CA ARG A 31 -23.36 20.71 -25.02
C ARG A 31 -24.41 19.60 -24.88
N THR A 32 -23.98 18.35 -24.78
CA THR A 32 -24.82 17.21 -24.45
C THR A 32 -24.51 16.71 -23.05
N THR A 33 -25.57 16.34 -22.32
CA THR A 33 -25.52 15.69 -20.98
C THR A 33 -25.33 14.17 -21.06
N ASP A 34 -24.93 13.63 -22.21
CA ASP A 34 -24.66 12.19 -22.38
C ASP A 34 -23.39 11.80 -21.60
N PRO A 35 -23.47 10.88 -20.62
CA PRO A 35 -22.34 10.45 -19.81
C PRO A 35 -21.18 9.90 -20.63
N VAL A 36 -21.46 9.19 -21.73
CA VAL A 36 -20.41 8.63 -22.60
C VAL A 36 -19.60 9.74 -23.28
N ARG A 37 -20.28 10.80 -23.72
CA ARG A 37 -19.60 11.94 -24.35
C ARG A 37 -18.77 12.75 -23.38
N ILE A 38 -19.28 12.96 -22.15
CA ILE A 38 -18.49 13.64 -21.09
C ILE A 38 -17.24 12.82 -20.82
N TYR A 39 -17.37 11.51 -20.67
CA TYR A 39 -16.24 10.60 -20.46
C TYR A 39 -15.23 10.66 -21.61
N MET A 40 -15.69 10.61 -22.87
CA MET A 40 -14.79 10.69 -24.04
C MET A 40 -14.06 12.01 -24.14
N ARG A 41 -14.70 13.12 -23.78
CA ARG A 41 -14.08 14.45 -23.76
C ARG A 41 -13.02 14.56 -22.68
N GLU A 42 -13.32 14.09 -21.47
CA GLU A 42 -12.34 14.10 -20.37
C GLU A 42 -11.12 13.22 -20.69
N MET A 43 -11.36 12.06 -21.22
CA MET A 43 -10.30 11.15 -21.65
C MET A 43 -9.48 11.74 -22.83
N GLY A 44 -10.11 12.50 -23.73
CA GLY A 44 -9.43 13.18 -24.84
C GLY A 44 -8.43 14.26 -24.40
N SER A 45 -8.56 14.78 -23.18
CA SER A 45 -7.65 15.80 -22.62
C SER A 45 -6.34 15.22 -22.05
N VAL A 46 -6.25 13.90 -21.84
CA VAL A 46 -5.07 13.25 -21.30
C VAL A 46 -4.10 12.91 -22.44
N GLU A 47 -2.83 13.28 -22.29
CA GLU A 47 -1.79 12.97 -23.26
C GLU A 47 -1.49 11.46 -23.30
N LEU A 48 -1.15 10.97 -24.50
CA LEU A 48 -0.73 9.56 -24.67
C LEU A 48 0.67 9.36 -24.10
N LEU A 49 0.87 8.23 -23.43
CA LEU A 49 2.18 7.88 -22.90
C LEU A 49 3.06 7.27 -23.98
N SER A 50 4.32 7.74 -24.02
CA SER A 50 5.35 7.04 -24.76
C SER A 50 5.78 5.76 -23.99
N ARG A 51 6.48 4.85 -24.67
CA ARG A 51 7.04 3.64 -24.00
C ARG A 51 7.96 3.99 -22.84
N GLU A 52 8.74 5.05 -22.97
CA GLU A 52 9.59 5.58 -21.90
C GLU A 52 8.75 6.09 -20.72
N GLY A 53 7.63 6.76 -21.01
CA GLY A 53 6.67 7.23 -20.01
C GLY A 53 6.01 6.07 -19.25
N GLU A 54 5.61 4.99 -19.93
CA GLU A 54 5.08 3.78 -19.30
C GLU A 54 6.10 3.16 -18.32
N ILE A 55 7.37 3.08 -18.71
CA ILE A 55 8.46 2.55 -17.89
C ILE A 55 8.70 3.48 -16.67
N GLU A 56 8.70 4.79 -16.87
CA GLU A 56 8.91 5.75 -15.79
C GLU A 56 7.80 5.66 -14.75
N ILE A 57 6.55 5.64 -15.18
CA ILE A 57 5.41 5.49 -14.27
C ILE A 57 5.46 4.15 -13.54
N SER A 58 5.79 3.07 -14.24
CA SER A 58 5.95 1.74 -13.64
C SER A 58 7.04 1.71 -12.57
N LYS A 59 8.16 2.39 -12.77
CA LYS A 59 9.20 2.56 -11.75
C LYS A 59 8.69 3.38 -10.56
N ARG A 60 7.90 4.43 -10.79
CA ARG A 60 7.29 5.22 -9.71
C ARG A 60 6.30 4.39 -8.88
N ILE A 61 5.55 3.49 -9.51
CA ILE A 61 4.69 2.52 -8.82
C ILE A 61 5.55 1.61 -7.93
N GLU A 62 6.59 1.02 -8.50
CA GLU A 62 7.50 0.12 -7.79
C GLU A 62 8.18 0.83 -6.61
N ASP A 63 8.68 2.04 -6.81
CA ASP A 63 9.31 2.86 -5.77
C ASP A 63 8.32 3.21 -4.64
N GLY A 64 7.08 3.52 -4.99
CA GLY A 64 6.02 3.77 -4.01
C GLY A 64 5.70 2.52 -3.16
N LEU A 65 5.54 1.36 -3.81
CA LEU A 65 5.32 0.09 -3.13
C LEU A 65 6.54 -0.31 -2.27
N LYS A 66 7.74 -0.14 -2.78
CA LYS A 66 8.98 -0.40 -2.03
C LYS A 66 9.07 0.49 -0.79
N HIS A 67 8.77 1.78 -0.92
CA HIS A 67 8.76 2.72 0.20
C HIS A 67 7.72 2.33 1.26
N MET A 68 6.54 1.87 0.84
CA MET A 68 5.50 1.35 1.72
C MET A 68 5.98 0.09 2.46
N VAL A 69 6.55 -0.89 1.75
CA VAL A 69 7.06 -2.13 2.35
C VAL A 69 8.21 -1.84 3.32
N LEU A 70 9.10 -0.89 3.02
CA LEU A 70 10.17 -0.47 3.92
C LEU A 70 9.62 0.04 5.26
N ALA A 71 8.57 0.87 5.24
CA ALA A 71 7.94 1.37 6.45
C ALA A 71 7.28 0.25 7.28
N ILE A 72 6.58 -0.68 6.60
CA ILE A 72 5.91 -1.81 7.25
C ILE A 72 6.94 -2.79 7.85
N ALA A 73 7.98 -3.12 7.11
CA ALA A 73 9.00 -4.09 7.53
C ALA A 73 9.80 -3.64 8.77
N ARG A 74 9.71 -2.37 9.12
CA ARG A 74 10.36 -1.77 10.30
C ARG A 74 9.45 -1.69 11.53
N CYS A 75 8.16 -1.95 11.36
CA CYS A 75 7.17 -1.81 12.40
C CYS A 75 6.96 -3.16 13.13
N PRO A 76 7.21 -3.27 14.45
CA PRO A 76 7.05 -4.50 15.22
C PRO A 76 5.66 -5.13 15.11
N VAL A 77 4.60 -4.32 15.05
CA VAL A 77 3.21 -4.82 14.92
C VAL A 77 3.01 -5.60 13.63
N THR A 78 3.56 -5.11 12.53
CA THR A 78 3.47 -5.77 11.22
C THR A 78 4.42 -6.97 11.14
N ILE A 79 5.60 -6.91 11.81
CA ILE A 79 6.52 -8.05 11.91
C ILE A 79 5.84 -9.21 12.65
N GLU A 80 5.13 -8.95 13.75
CA GLU A 80 4.36 -9.96 14.48
C GLU A 80 3.32 -10.64 13.56
N GLU A 81 2.64 -9.87 12.72
CA GLU A 81 1.65 -10.39 11.78
C GLU A 81 2.28 -11.26 10.67
N VAL A 82 3.48 -10.88 10.22
CA VAL A 82 4.28 -11.71 9.30
C VAL A 82 4.68 -13.03 9.96
N LEU A 83 5.12 -12.98 11.21
CA LEU A 83 5.51 -14.18 11.97
C LEU A 83 4.31 -15.09 12.26
N LYS A 84 3.10 -14.56 12.51
CA LYS A 84 1.86 -15.34 12.60
C LYS A 84 1.57 -16.07 11.29
N SER A 85 1.77 -15.39 10.15
CA SER A 85 1.62 -16.02 8.83
C SER A 85 2.66 -17.11 8.61
N ALA A 86 3.91 -16.89 9.04
CA ALA A 86 4.97 -17.89 8.97
C ALA A 86 4.65 -19.15 9.82
N ALA A 87 4.06 -18.97 11.00
CA ALA A 87 3.59 -20.07 11.83
C ALA A 87 2.49 -20.88 11.13
N ALA A 88 1.50 -20.19 10.53
CA ALA A 88 0.42 -20.82 9.77
C ALA A 88 0.93 -21.61 8.55
N ILE A 89 1.97 -21.10 7.86
CA ILE A 89 2.64 -21.81 6.74
C ILE A 89 3.35 -23.06 7.25
N ARG A 90 3.98 -22.99 8.42
CA ARG A 90 4.69 -24.11 9.04
C ARG A 90 3.72 -25.22 9.48
N GLU A 91 2.56 -24.85 9.98
CA GLU A 91 1.46 -25.74 10.35
C GLU A 91 0.68 -26.30 9.15
N GLY A 92 0.90 -25.75 7.95
CA GLY A 92 0.21 -26.17 6.73
C GLY A 92 -1.23 -25.63 6.60
N THR A 93 -1.62 -24.65 7.43
CA THR A 93 -2.94 -24.00 7.37
C THR A 93 -3.00 -22.87 6.34
N MET A 94 -1.84 -22.38 5.89
CA MET A 94 -1.69 -21.34 4.88
C MET A 94 -0.63 -21.74 3.85
N SER A 95 -0.84 -21.43 2.58
CA SER A 95 0.15 -21.66 1.53
C SER A 95 1.16 -20.50 1.45
N ILE A 96 2.40 -20.80 1.01
CA ILE A 96 3.46 -19.77 0.93
C ILE A 96 3.17 -18.74 -0.16
N ASP A 97 2.57 -19.13 -1.27
CA ASP A 97 2.17 -18.27 -2.40
C ASP A 97 1.05 -17.28 -2.04
N ASP A 98 0.31 -17.51 -0.96
CA ASP A 98 -0.62 -16.53 -0.39
C ASP A 98 0.12 -15.34 0.26
N VAL A 99 1.37 -15.52 0.69
CA VAL A 99 2.14 -14.55 1.48
C VAL A 99 3.30 -13.96 0.70
N VAL A 100 4.02 -14.78 -0.08
CA VAL A 100 5.26 -14.41 -0.78
C VAL A 100 5.17 -14.81 -2.25
N ASP A 101 5.35 -13.85 -3.17
CA ASP A 101 5.39 -14.06 -4.62
C ASP A 101 6.78 -14.51 -5.12
N GLY A 102 7.83 -14.32 -4.34
CA GLY A 102 9.20 -14.64 -4.73
C GLY A 102 10.26 -14.10 -3.78
N ILE A 103 11.52 -14.40 -4.09
CA ILE A 103 12.70 -13.91 -3.35
C ILE A 103 13.45 -12.96 -4.25
N THR A 104 13.79 -11.78 -3.74
CA THR A 104 14.66 -10.79 -4.40
C THR A 104 16.12 -11.26 -4.26
N SER A 105 16.57 -12.18 -5.13
CA SER A 105 18.00 -12.47 -5.24
C SER A 105 18.60 -11.62 -6.35
N THR A 106 19.77 -11.05 -6.09
CA THR A 106 20.55 -10.26 -7.05
C THR A 106 21.05 -11.09 -8.25
N ASP A 107 20.87 -12.41 -8.22
CA ASP A 107 21.35 -13.34 -9.24
C ASP A 107 20.28 -13.77 -10.25
N ASP A 108 19.03 -13.32 -10.10
CA ASP A 108 17.91 -13.75 -10.96
C ASP A 108 17.71 -12.88 -12.24
N VAL A 109 18.73 -12.12 -12.63
CA VAL A 109 18.73 -11.39 -13.93
C VAL A 109 18.96 -12.33 -15.12
N GLY A 110 19.26 -13.59 -14.87
CA GLY A 110 19.72 -14.53 -15.93
C GLY A 110 18.86 -15.76 -16.20
N SER A 111 17.86 -16.09 -15.40
CA SER A 111 17.17 -17.38 -15.52
C SER A 111 15.72 -17.36 -16.02
N VAL A 112 15.21 -16.22 -16.38
CA VAL A 112 13.89 -16.14 -17.02
C VAL A 112 14.09 -15.70 -18.45
N ILE A 113 14.26 -16.60 -19.38
CA ILE A 113 13.75 -16.55 -20.74
C ILE A 113 14.29 -17.80 -21.46
N ARG A 114 13.54 -18.88 -21.43
CA ARG A 114 13.31 -19.71 -22.61
C ARG A 114 11.80 -19.89 -22.69
N ALA A 115 11.17 -18.90 -23.26
CA ALA A 115 9.79 -18.98 -23.71
C ALA A 115 9.83 -19.24 -25.22
N ASP A 116 9.91 -20.51 -25.61
CA ASP A 116 9.34 -20.99 -26.83
C ASP A 116 8.02 -21.67 -26.41
N ASP A 117 6.98 -20.91 -26.21
CA ASP A 117 5.58 -21.34 -26.41
C ASP A 117 4.63 -20.14 -26.37
N GLU A 118 4.11 -19.77 -27.54
CA GLU A 118 3.20 -18.63 -27.77
C GLU A 118 1.78 -18.84 -27.24
N THR A 119 1.50 -19.78 -26.34
CA THR A 119 0.13 -20.18 -26.01
C THR A 119 -0.30 -20.06 -24.56
N ASP A 120 0.54 -19.58 -23.62
CA ASP A 120 0.09 -19.45 -22.23
C ASP A 120 0.46 -18.10 -21.60
N MET A 121 -0.34 -17.06 -21.91
CA MET A 121 -0.35 -15.76 -21.21
C MET A 121 -1.17 -15.84 -19.90
N GLY A 122 -1.54 -17.02 -19.44
CA GLY A 122 -2.09 -17.30 -18.12
C GLY A 122 -0.96 -17.37 -17.08
N ALA A 123 -1.21 -16.83 -15.89
CA ALA A 123 -0.30 -16.84 -14.76
C ALA A 123 0.43 -18.21 -14.68
N SER A 124 1.74 -18.20 -14.94
CA SER A 124 2.59 -19.38 -14.83
C SER A 124 2.54 -19.85 -13.38
N ALA A 125 1.71 -20.85 -13.09
CA ALA A 125 1.66 -21.48 -11.79
C ALA A 125 3.05 -22.04 -11.50
N MET A 126 3.65 -21.66 -10.37
CA MET A 126 4.93 -22.20 -9.91
C MET A 126 4.86 -23.73 -9.90
N THR A 127 5.90 -24.39 -10.36
CA THR A 127 6.00 -25.85 -10.21
C THR A 127 6.08 -26.22 -8.73
N VAL A 128 5.60 -27.41 -8.37
CA VAL A 128 5.61 -27.90 -6.98
C VAL A 128 6.99 -27.80 -6.35
N GLY A 129 8.06 -28.12 -7.11
CA GLY A 129 9.44 -28.00 -6.63
C GLY A 129 9.88 -26.54 -6.38
N GLN A 130 9.44 -25.60 -7.21
CA GLN A 130 9.73 -24.16 -7.02
C GLN A 130 8.99 -23.62 -5.79
N LEU A 131 7.76 -24.09 -5.55
CA LEU A 131 6.97 -23.71 -4.37
C LEU A 131 7.60 -24.25 -3.07
N GLU A 132 8.09 -25.47 -3.07
CA GLU A 132 8.79 -26.05 -1.91
C GLU A 132 10.11 -25.33 -1.61
N GLU A 133 10.89 -24.97 -2.65
CA GLU A 133 12.12 -24.22 -2.47
C GLU A 133 11.83 -22.80 -1.98
N LEU A 134 10.81 -22.14 -2.51
CA LEU A 134 10.36 -20.83 -2.03
C LEU A 134 9.95 -20.92 -0.55
N LYS A 135 9.17 -21.94 -0.19
CA LYS A 135 8.75 -22.18 1.19
C LYS A 135 9.96 -22.37 2.12
N ARG A 136 10.92 -23.21 1.73
CA ARG A 136 12.12 -23.46 2.54
C ARG A 136 12.92 -22.18 2.80
N ARG A 137 13.25 -21.44 1.73
CA ARG A 137 14.02 -20.19 1.84
C ARG A 137 13.28 -19.11 2.63
N SER A 138 11.97 -18.98 2.40
CA SER A 138 11.16 -17.99 3.13
C SER A 138 11.09 -18.32 4.62
N LEU A 139 10.95 -19.61 4.99
CA LEU A 139 10.96 -20.02 6.39
C LEU A 139 12.31 -19.77 7.08
N GLU A 140 13.43 -19.93 6.38
CA GLU A 140 14.76 -19.59 6.90
C GLU A 140 14.89 -18.08 7.18
N VAL A 141 14.31 -17.23 6.31
CA VAL A 141 14.26 -15.78 6.55
C VAL A 141 13.38 -15.48 7.77
N PHE A 142 12.19 -16.07 7.85
CA PHE A 142 11.28 -15.84 8.98
C PHE A 142 11.88 -16.31 10.32
N GLU A 143 12.68 -17.37 10.34
CA GLU A 143 13.40 -17.80 11.56
C GLU A 143 14.44 -16.78 12.03
N ARG A 144 15.19 -16.18 11.09
CA ARG A 144 16.13 -15.09 11.45
C ARG A 144 15.40 -13.85 11.94
N VAL A 145 14.28 -13.52 11.31
CA VAL A 145 13.41 -12.41 11.74
C VAL A 145 12.83 -12.66 13.12
N ASP A 146 12.34 -13.87 13.41
CA ASP A 146 11.78 -14.24 14.73
C ASP A 146 12.80 -14.11 15.84
N ALA A 147 14.05 -14.56 15.60
CA ALA A 147 15.14 -14.44 16.59
C ALA A 147 15.45 -12.96 16.90
N LYS A 148 15.59 -12.11 15.87
CA LYS A 148 15.85 -10.68 16.05
C LYS A 148 14.65 -9.96 16.68
N PHE A 149 13.42 -10.37 16.33
CA PHE A 149 12.20 -9.79 16.88
C PHE A 149 12.05 -10.08 18.38
N LYS A 150 12.39 -11.29 18.83
CA LYS A 150 12.40 -11.64 20.27
C LYS A 150 13.41 -10.80 21.05
N ASP A 151 14.63 -10.64 20.51
CA ASP A 151 15.66 -9.78 21.14
C ASP A 151 15.17 -8.31 21.22
N LEU A 152 14.55 -7.82 20.16
CA LEU A 152 13.97 -6.48 20.15
C LEU A 152 12.89 -6.30 21.23
N CYS A 153 11.97 -7.25 21.34
CA CYS A 153 10.89 -7.22 22.32
C CYS A 153 11.41 -7.29 23.77
N GLU A 154 12.41 -8.11 24.02
CA GLU A 154 13.04 -8.22 25.36
C GLU A 154 13.74 -6.91 25.76
N ARG A 155 14.59 -6.37 24.88
CA ARG A 155 15.29 -5.10 25.14
C ARG A 155 14.34 -3.93 25.32
N PHE A 156 13.28 -3.86 24.50
CA PHE A 156 12.27 -2.82 24.64
C PHE A 156 11.55 -2.91 25.99
N ARG A 157 11.15 -4.12 26.44
CA ARG A 157 10.48 -4.32 27.73
C ARG A 157 11.38 -3.93 28.90
N GLU A 158 12.64 -4.33 28.87
CA GLU A 158 13.60 -3.98 29.91
C GLU A 158 13.84 -2.47 29.99
N ALA A 159 14.02 -1.81 28.85
CA ALA A 159 14.23 -0.37 28.77
C ALA A 159 12.97 0.41 29.17
N SER A 160 11.77 -0.05 28.78
CA SER A 160 10.51 0.59 29.11
C SER A 160 10.24 0.62 30.64
N GLN A 161 10.77 -0.36 31.41
CA GLN A 161 10.67 -0.35 32.88
C GLN A 161 11.42 0.82 33.50
N GLN A 162 12.43 1.38 32.81
CA GLN A 162 13.20 2.54 33.24
C GLN A 162 12.64 3.87 32.67
N GLY A 163 11.50 3.81 31.99
CA GLY A 163 10.84 4.96 31.35
C GLY A 163 11.57 5.44 30.08
N TYR A 164 11.26 6.67 29.66
CA TYR A 164 11.85 7.24 28.43
C TYR A 164 13.38 7.31 28.44
N ALA A 165 13.99 7.58 29.60
CA ALA A 165 15.45 7.60 29.73
C ALA A 165 16.09 6.22 29.43
N GLY A 166 15.42 5.13 29.83
CA GLY A 166 15.85 3.77 29.50
C GLY A 166 15.73 3.48 28.00
N LEU A 167 14.65 3.90 27.37
CA LEU A 167 14.43 3.75 25.92
C LEU A 167 15.46 4.55 25.11
N ASP A 168 15.78 5.76 25.52
CA ASP A 168 16.83 6.57 24.85
C ASP A 168 18.21 5.92 24.93
N ALA A 169 18.54 5.27 26.04
CA ALA A 169 19.82 4.58 26.22
C ALA A 169 20.02 3.40 25.26
N VAL A 170 18.96 2.68 24.91
CA VAL A 170 19.01 1.51 24.02
C VAL A 170 18.51 1.80 22.59
N LYS A 171 18.15 3.03 22.30
CA LYS A 171 17.57 3.44 21.02
C LYS A 171 18.40 3.00 19.81
N ALA A 172 19.71 3.19 19.85
CA ALA A 172 20.61 2.79 18.77
C ALA A 172 20.59 1.28 18.51
N ASP A 173 20.53 0.47 19.57
CA ASP A 173 20.48 -0.98 19.49
C ASP A 173 19.13 -1.45 18.92
N LEU A 174 18.04 -0.83 19.38
CA LEU A 174 16.68 -1.13 18.85
C LEU A 174 16.57 -0.77 17.36
N GLU A 175 17.11 0.38 16.96
CA GLU A 175 17.16 0.78 15.56
C GLU A 175 18.00 -0.19 14.70
N ALA A 176 19.16 -0.64 15.20
CA ALA A 176 19.97 -1.63 14.50
C ALA A 176 19.24 -2.97 14.32
N LEU A 177 18.46 -3.41 15.32
CA LEU A 177 17.63 -4.61 15.21
C LEU A 177 16.50 -4.42 14.20
N LYS A 178 15.78 -3.29 14.24
CA LYS A 178 14.73 -2.94 13.26
C LYS A 178 15.30 -2.91 11.83
N ASP A 179 16.46 -2.30 11.63
CA ASP A 179 17.14 -2.27 10.34
C ASP A 179 17.56 -3.66 9.86
N GLY A 180 18.07 -4.50 10.76
CA GLY A 180 18.41 -5.88 10.44
C GLY A 180 17.19 -6.75 10.07
N ILE A 181 16.05 -6.55 10.72
CA ILE A 181 14.79 -7.21 10.37
C ILE A 181 14.29 -6.70 9.01
N GLN A 182 14.34 -5.40 8.79
CA GLN A 182 13.95 -4.79 7.52
C GLN A 182 14.76 -5.35 6.36
N GLN A 183 16.08 -5.49 6.52
CA GLN A 183 16.95 -6.07 5.49
C GLN A 183 16.58 -7.53 5.17
N ASP A 184 16.31 -8.35 6.20
CA ASP A 184 15.88 -9.72 5.99
C ASP A 184 14.53 -9.80 5.25
N LEU A 185 13.55 -8.99 5.65
CA LEU A 185 12.21 -8.96 5.03
C LEU A 185 12.23 -8.39 3.61
N MET A 186 13.13 -7.46 3.29
CA MET A 186 13.30 -6.92 1.94
C MET A 186 13.85 -7.95 0.95
N GLY A 187 14.41 -9.06 1.44
CA GLY A 187 14.75 -10.22 0.63
C GLY A 187 13.52 -11.00 0.12
N LEU A 188 12.34 -10.75 0.68
CA LEU A 188 11.09 -11.39 0.30
C LEU A 188 10.20 -10.42 -0.48
N ARG A 189 9.58 -10.92 -1.55
CA ARG A 189 8.56 -10.18 -2.29
C ARG A 189 7.18 -10.60 -1.80
N PHE A 190 6.57 -9.78 -0.95
CA PHE A 190 5.23 -10.03 -0.44
C PHE A 190 4.17 -9.89 -1.52
N THR A 191 3.11 -10.73 -1.44
CA THR A 191 1.92 -10.56 -2.28
C THR A 191 1.23 -9.24 -1.97
N ALA A 192 0.53 -8.66 -2.96
CA ALA A 192 -0.25 -7.44 -2.77
C ALA A 192 -1.26 -7.59 -1.61
N LYS A 193 -1.91 -8.75 -1.52
CA LYS A 193 -2.86 -9.08 -0.44
C LYS A 193 -2.22 -9.05 0.95
N THR A 194 -1.00 -9.56 1.07
CA THR A 194 -0.26 -9.52 2.34
C THR A 194 0.18 -8.11 2.67
N ALA A 195 0.72 -7.36 1.69
CA ALA A 195 1.09 -5.97 1.89
C ALA A 195 -0.09 -5.11 2.35
N ASP A 196 -1.27 -5.25 1.71
CA ASP A 196 -2.49 -4.55 2.09
C ASP A 196 -2.94 -4.89 3.53
N ARG A 197 -2.87 -6.18 3.91
CA ARG A 197 -3.19 -6.63 5.27
C ARG A 197 -2.24 -6.02 6.31
N LEU A 198 -0.94 -5.99 6.03
CA LEU A 198 0.04 -5.38 6.92
C LEU A 198 -0.17 -3.86 7.05
N CYS A 199 -0.50 -3.16 5.96
CA CYS A 199 -0.89 -1.75 5.98
C CYS A 199 -2.13 -1.52 6.83
N GLU A 200 -3.13 -2.40 6.72
CA GLU A 200 -4.37 -2.29 7.50
C GLU A 200 -4.12 -2.50 8.99
N THR A 201 -3.26 -3.44 9.36
CA THR A 201 -2.85 -3.64 10.76
C THR A 201 -2.25 -2.36 11.35
N LEU A 202 -1.37 -1.68 10.61
CA LEU A 202 -0.79 -0.41 11.04
C LEU A 202 -1.83 0.72 11.09
N ARG A 203 -2.77 0.78 10.11
CA ARG A 203 -3.88 1.76 10.14
C ARG A 203 -4.77 1.61 11.35
N VAL A 204 -5.16 0.38 11.67
CA VAL A 204 -6.00 0.10 12.84
C VAL A 204 -5.29 0.50 14.13
N THR A 205 -4.00 0.20 14.23
CA THR A 205 -3.18 0.54 15.40
C THR A 205 -3.07 2.06 15.59
N VAL A 206 -2.74 2.80 14.52
CA VAL A 206 -2.70 4.27 14.56
C VAL A 206 -4.09 4.87 14.74
N GLY A 207 -5.13 4.22 14.24
CA GLY A 207 -6.52 4.62 14.48
C GLY A 207 -6.88 4.63 15.97
N ARG A 208 -6.44 3.60 16.72
CA ARG A 208 -6.59 3.55 18.20
C ARG A 208 -5.84 4.69 18.89
N LEU A 209 -4.59 4.92 18.49
CA LEU A 209 -3.78 6.01 19.02
C LEU A 209 -4.48 7.37 18.82
N ARG A 210 -4.94 7.66 17.60
CA ARG A 210 -5.62 8.91 17.27
C ARG A 210 -6.97 9.08 17.98
N ALA A 211 -7.65 7.98 18.27
CA ALA A 211 -8.88 8.02 19.06
C ALA A 211 -8.61 8.50 20.48
N SER A 212 -7.59 7.96 21.16
CA SER A 212 -7.17 8.40 22.50
C SER A 212 -6.64 9.84 22.49
N GLU A 213 -5.79 10.20 21.50
CA GLU A 213 -5.31 11.58 21.30
C GLU A 213 -6.47 12.56 21.18
N ARG A 214 -7.50 12.21 20.41
CA ARG A 214 -8.68 13.05 20.21
C ARG A 214 -9.46 13.28 21.51
N ILE A 215 -9.60 12.26 22.34
CA ILE A 215 -10.27 12.40 23.65
C ILE A 215 -9.49 13.35 24.53
N VAL A 216 -8.16 13.18 24.64
CA VAL A 216 -7.31 14.10 25.43
C VAL A 216 -7.37 15.52 24.88
N TYR A 217 -7.35 15.68 23.56
CA TYR A 217 -7.52 16.97 22.89
C TYR A 217 -8.88 17.61 23.25
N ASP A 218 -9.98 16.86 23.16
CA ASP A 218 -11.31 17.37 23.47
C ASP A 218 -11.42 17.78 24.95
N GLU A 219 -10.80 17.02 25.86
CA GLU A 219 -10.78 17.36 27.28
C GLU A 219 -9.95 18.61 27.59
N LEU A 220 -8.76 18.75 27.03
CA LEU A 220 -7.85 19.86 27.32
C LEU A 220 -8.16 21.12 26.51
N VAL A 221 -8.34 20.99 25.20
CA VAL A 221 -8.51 22.16 24.31
C VAL A 221 -9.95 22.65 24.33
N ARG A 222 -10.93 21.78 24.10
CA ARG A 222 -12.34 22.19 24.07
C ARG A 222 -12.92 22.33 25.47
N GLY A 223 -12.54 21.45 26.37
CA GLY A 223 -13.11 21.39 27.73
C GLY A 223 -12.45 22.31 28.73
N ALA A 224 -11.12 22.41 28.78
CA ALA A 224 -10.38 23.30 29.66
C ALA A 224 -9.95 24.60 28.97
N GLY A 225 -10.11 24.72 27.63
CA GLY A 225 -9.81 25.94 26.89
C GLY A 225 -8.32 26.20 26.70
N ILE A 226 -7.47 25.14 26.67
CA ILE A 226 -6.05 25.26 26.39
C ILE A 226 -5.85 25.61 24.90
N ASP A 227 -4.81 26.36 24.58
CA ASP A 227 -4.48 26.69 23.20
C ASP A 227 -4.15 25.43 22.38
N ARG A 228 -4.73 25.35 21.19
CA ARG A 228 -4.55 24.21 20.29
C ARG A 228 -3.09 24.05 19.85
N ALA A 229 -2.42 25.13 19.50
CA ALA A 229 -1.04 25.07 19.01
C ALA A 229 -0.12 24.56 20.10
N TRP A 230 -0.30 25.05 21.34
CA TRP A 230 0.44 24.62 22.50
C TRP A 230 0.26 23.12 22.80
N PHE A 231 -0.96 22.61 22.68
CA PHE A 231 -1.27 21.18 22.86
C PHE A 231 -0.58 20.33 21.78
N MET A 232 -0.78 20.68 20.52
CA MET A 232 -0.26 19.90 19.38
C MET A 232 1.28 19.81 19.36
N GLU A 233 1.95 20.83 19.89
CA GLU A 233 3.41 20.88 19.94
C GLU A 233 3.98 19.95 21.03
N ARG A 234 3.25 19.74 22.13
CA ARG A 234 3.78 19.08 23.35
C ARG A 234 3.19 17.74 23.67
N PHE A 235 1.96 17.48 23.27
CA PHE A 235 1.24 16.26 23.70
C PHE A 235 1.95 14.96 23.28
N ILE A 236 2.50 14.90 22.07
CA ILE A 236 3.10 13.66 21.52
C ILE A 236 4.26 13.19 22.39
N ASP A 237 5.07 14.11 22.89
CA ASP A 237 6.24 13.80 23.73
C ASP A 237 5.84 13.37 25.16
N HIS A 238 4.60 13.66 25.58
CA HIS A 238 4.05 13.36 26.90
C HIS A 238 2.79 12.47 26.84
N ALA A 239 2.56 11.81 25.72
CA ALA A 239 1.33 11.09 25.44
C ALA A 239 1.04 9.97 26.46
N THR A 240 2.07 9.39 27.05
CA THR A 240 1.99 8.30 28.03
C THR A 240 2.35 8.74 29.45
N ASP A 241 2.72 10.01 29.65
CA ASP A 241 3.12 10.57 30.94
C ASP A 241 1.92 11.17 31.70
N VAL A 242 1.42 10.43 32.69
CA VAL A 242 0.29 10.89 33.54
C VAL A 242 0.67 12.13 34.39
N ALA A 243 1.96 12.31 34.71
CA ALA A 243 2.44 13.45 35.50
C ALA A 243 2.43 14.76 34.69
N TRP A 244 2.48 14.69 33.36
CA TRP A 244 2.43 15.84 32.46
C TRP A 244 1.24 16.76 32.71
N LEU A 245 0.10 16.21 33.17
CA LEU A 245 -1.07 17.02 33.46
C LEU A 245 -0.85 18.04 34.58
N ASP A 246 0.04 17.77 35.54
CA ASP A 246 0.41 18.71 36.58
C ASP A 246 1.26 19.86 36.03
N GLU A 247 2.11 19.60 35.02
CA GLU A 247 2.84 20.63 34.28
C GLU A 247 1.91 21.51 33.45
N VAL A 248 0.91 20.90 32.77
CA VAL A 248 -0.14 21.65 32.08
C VAL A 248 -0.90 22.56 33.04
N ALA A 249 -1.26 22.04 34.21
CA ALA A 249 -1.96 22.82 35.24
C ALA A 249 -1.10 23.93 35.84
N ALA A 250 0.23 23.78 35.85
CA ALA A 250 1.16 24.81 36.26
C ALA A 250 1.38 25.88 35.18
N ALA A 251 1.37 25.48 33.90
CA ALA A 251 1.50 26.40 32.76
C ALA A 251 0.26 27.31 32.58
N PHE A 252 -0.94 26.84 33.02
CA PHE A 252 -2.19 27.58 32.90
C PHE A 252 -2.86 27.72 34.28
N PRO A 253 -2.34 28.57 35.18
CA PRO A 253 -2.85 28.72 36.56
C PRO A 253 -4.32 29.11 36.65
N GLU A 254 -4.79 29.97 35.73
CA GLU A 254 -6.19 30.41 35.64
C GLU A 254 -7.18 29.30 35.28
N LYS A 255 -6.71 28.24 34.63
CA LYS A 255 -7.50 27.08 34.19
C LYS A 255 -7.26 25.83 35.03
N ARG A 256 -6.37 25.91 36.01
CA ARG A 256 -5.92 24.79 36.84
C ARG A 256 -7.07 23.94 37.37
N ALA A 257 -8.11 24.57 37.92
CA ALA A 257 -9.26 23.85 38.48
C ALA A 257 -10.04 23.07 37.40
N GLN A 258 -10.11 23.60 36.17
CA GLN A 258 -10.80 22.96 35.06
C GLN A 258 -9.98 21.77 34.52
N ILE A 259 -8.65 21.93 34.43
CA ILE A 259 -7.72 20.88 34.01
C ILE A 259 -7.75 19.70 35.00
N LEU A 260 -7.61 19.96 36.29
CA LEU A 260 -7.58 18.92 37.33
C LEU A 260 -8.88 18.14 37.45
N ARG A 261 -10.06 18.77 37.18
CA ARG A 261 -11.34 18.05 37.12
C ARG A 261 -11.38 16.99 35.98
N ARG A 262 -10.56 17.12 34.98
CA ARG A 262 -10.49 16.23 33.80
C ARG A 262 -9.34 15.20 33.88
N ARG A 263 -8.67 15.15 35.06
CA ARG A 263 -7.55 14.23 35.28
C ARG A 263 -7.91 12.77 34.98
N ALA A 264 -9.07 12.31 35.48
CA ALA A 264 -9.42 10.89 35.35
C ALA A 264 -9.59 10.42 33.89
N PRO A 265 -10.39 11.06 33.02
CA PRO A 265 -10.52 10.65 31.65
C PRO A 265 -9.20 10.80 30.85
N ILE A 266 -8.39 11.82 31.15
CA ILE A 266 -7.10 12.01 30.47
C ILE A 266 -6.12 10.91 30.88
N ALA A 267 -5.99 10.60 32.17
CA ALA A 267 -5.12 9.55 32.66
C ALA A 267 -5.51 8.17 32.10
N GLU A 268 -6.81 7.89 31.95
CA GLU A 268 -7.29 6.66 31.34
C GLU A 268 -6.79 6.52 29.91
N GLU A 269 -6.87 7.59 29.11
CA GLU A 269 -6.39 7.56 27.72
C GLU A 269 -4.85 7.47 27.64
N GLN A 270 -4.13 8.16 28.54
CA GLN A 270 -2.67 8.04 28.63
C GLN A 270 -2.22 6.63 29.02
N HIS A 271 -2.97 5.94 29.89
CA HIS A 271 -2.73 4.52 30.19
C HIS A 271 -2.96 3.62 28.96
N LYS A 272 -4.02 3.87 28.18
CA LYS A 272 -4.27 3.15 26.93
C LYS A 272 -3.14 3.37 25.92
N LEU A 273 -2.60 4.58 25.84
CA LEU A 273 -1.44 4.88 24.99
C LEU A 273 -0.17 4.19 25.51
N ALA A 274 0.06 4.14 26.80
CA ALA A 274 1.19 3.41 27.39
C ALA A 274 1.08 1.89 27.14
N GLU A 275 -0.12 1.33 27.26
CA GLU A 275 -0.38 -0.08 26.91
C GLU A 275 -0.15 -0.32 25.41
N LEU A 276 -0.53 0.64 24.56
CA LEU A 276 -0.28 0.56 23.12
C LEU A 276 1.22 0.54 22.83
N GLU A 277 2.04 1.40 23.44
CA GLU A 277 3.52 1.37 23.30
C GLU A 277 4.12 0.02 23.73
N GLN A 278 3.64 -0.54 24.83
CA GLN A 278 4.09 -1.84 25.32
C GLN A 278 3.72 -3.01 24.40
N THR A 279 2.54 -2.95 23.80
CA THR A 279 2.07 -4.00 22.87
C THR A 279 2.69 -3.86 21.48
N THR A 280 2.98 -2.65 21.05
CA THR A 280 3.55 -2.37 19.73
C THR A 280 5.08 -2.37 19.72
N PHE A 281 5.75 -2.33 20.87
CA PHE A 281 7.20 -2.16 21.01
C PHE A 281 7.74 -0.94 20.26
N MET A 282 6.95 0.13 20.22
CA MET A 282 7.26 1.40 19.59
C MET A 282 6.72 2.55 20.44
N THR A 283 7.43 3.67 20.43
CA THR A 283 6.89 4.91 20.99
C THR A 283 5.77 5.48 20.10
N VAL A 284 4.89 6.30 20.68
CA VAL A 284 3.82 7.00 19.93
C VAL A 284 4.40 7.75 18.72
N HIS A 285 5.53 8.42 18.91
CA HIS A 285 6.21 9.16 17.84
C HIS A 285 6.67 8.25 16.69
N GLU A 286 7.35 7.15 17.02
CA GLU A 286 7.81 6.17 16.01
C GLU A 286 6.65 5.55 15.23
N LEU A 287 5.54 5.24 15.91
CA LEU A 287 4.34 4.67 15.29
C LEU A 287 3.69 5.65 14.30
N LEU A 288 3.61 6.94 14.66
CA LEU A 288 3.11 7.99 13.77
C LEU A 288 4.03 8.21 12.57
N ASP A 289 5.34 8.18 12.76
CA ASP A 289 6.32 8.32 11.68
C ASP A 289 6.28 7.12 10.72
N ALA A 290 6.21 5.90 11.23
CA ALA A 290 6.05 4.70 10.41
C ALA A 290 4.78 4.77 9.55
N TYR A 291 3.66 5.19 10.16
CA TYR A 291 2.40 5.40 9.43
C TYR A 291 2.51 6.48 8.35
N LYS A 292 3.16 7.61 8.64
CA LYS A 292 3.37 8.69 7.68
C LYS A 292 4.21 8.24 6.48
N GLN A 293 5.26 7.47 6.73
CA GLN A 293 6.11 6.90 5.68
C GLN A 293 5.31 5.92 4.81
N MET A 294 4.56 5.00 5.44
CA MET A 294 3.68 4.07 4.74
C MET A 294 2.65 4.80 3.87
N ALA A 295 1.93 5.76 4.44
CA ALA A 295 0.90 6.53 3.74
C ALA A 295 1.48 7.35 2.57
N THR A 296 2.71 7.87 2.72
CA THR A 296 3.42 8.57 1.64
C THR A 296 3.77 7.63 0.50
N GLY A 297 4.27 6.42 0.80
CA GLY A 297 4.55 5.38 -0.20
C GLY A 297 3.30 4.94 -0.94
N GLU A 298 2.21 4.67 -0.20
CA GLU A 298 0.90 4.31 -0.75
C GLU A 298 0.34 5.40 -1.67
N ALA A 299 0.42 6.67 -1.25
CA ALA A 299 -0.05 7.79 -2.06
C ALA A 299 0.74 7.94 -3.37
N LYS A 300 2.07 7.76 -3.32
CA LYS A 300 2.93 7.76 -4.52
C LYS A 300 2.54 6.65 -5.48
N ALA A 301 2.40 5.42 -4.99
CA ALA A 301 2.01 4.28 -5.83
C ALA A 301 0.61 4.46 -6.41
N ARG A 302 -0.37 4.91 -5.61
CA ARG A 302 -1.75 5.17 -6.03
C ARG A 302 -1.82 6.26 -7.10
N ASN A 303 -1.10 7.36 -6.95
CA ASN A 303 -1.07 8.44 -7.93
C ASN A 303 -0.45 7.98 -9.25
N ALA A 304 0.65 7.23 -9.21
CA ALA A 304 1.27 6.68 -10.41
C ALA A 304 0.37 5.64 -11.12
N LYS A 305 -0.31 4.75 -10.36
CA LYS A 305 -1.30 3.81 -10.92
C LYS A 305 -2.46 4.54 -11.59
N ARG A 306 -2.94 5.63 -10.99
CA ARG A 306 -4.01 6.46 -11.56
C ARG A 306 -3.56 7.08 -12.88
N GLU A 307 -2.38 7.70 -12.92
CA GLU A 307 -1.80 8.29 -14.12
C GLU A 307 -1.66 7.28 -15.27
N MET A 308 -1.16 6.06 -14.95
CA MET A 308 -1.07 4.96 -15.91
C MET A 308 -2.45 4.54 -16.45
N THR A 309 -3.44 4.47 -15.57
CA THR A 309 -4.81 4.10 -15.96
C THR A 309 -5.44 5.18 -16.82
N GLU A 310 -5.39 6.46 -16.40
CA GLU A 310 -5.99 7.59 -17.11
C GLU A 310 -5.45 7.72 -18.54
N ALA A 311 -4.13 7.57 -18.71
CA ALA A 311 -3.49 7.64 -20.03
C ALA A 311 -3.89 6.50 -20.96
N ASN A 312 -4.37 5.36 -20.43
CA ASN A 312 -4.75 4.17 -21.21
C ASN A 312 -6.27 3.95 -21.32
N LEU A 313 -7.11 4.88 -20.87
CA LEU A 313 -8.58 4.74 -20.97
C LEU A 313 -9.05 4.66 -22.43
N ARG A 314 -8.36 5.28 -23.38
CA ARG A 314 -8.65 5.19 -24.81
C ARG A 314 -8.59 3.76 -25.35
N LEU A 315 -7.65 2.95 -24.83
CA LEU A 315 -7.53 1.54 -25.19
C LEU A 315 -8.80 0.75 -24.80
N VAL A 316 -9.37 1.03 -23.62
CA VAL A 316 -10.62 0.40 -23.18
C VAL A 316 -11.75 0.65 -24.17
N ILE A 317 -11.92 1.90 -24.63
CA ILE A 317 -12.99 2.24 -25.59
C ILE A 317 -12.78 1.52 -26.93
N SER A 318 -11.56 1.48 -27.44
CA SER A 318 -11.26 0.81 -28.72
C SER A 318 -11.66 -0.66 -28.68
N ILE A 319 -11.42 -1.33 -27.53
CA ILE A 319 -11.78 -2.74 -27.33
C ILE A 319 -13.29 -2.88 -27.11
N ALA A 320 -13.90 -2.06 -26.23
CA ALA A 320 -15.32 -2.12 -25.89
C ALA A 320 -16.25 -1.93 -27.12
N LYS A 321 -15.85 -1.12 -28.11
CA LYS A 321 -16.56 -0.96 -29.38
C LYS A 321 -16.82 -2.29 -30.09
N GLY A 322 -15.92 -3.26 -30.03
CA GLY A 322 -16.09 -4.59 -30.62
C GLY A 322 -17.15 -5.46 -29.93
N TYR A 323 -17.64 -5.06 -28.76
CA TYR A 323 -18.61 -5.80 -27.94
C TYR A 323 -19.99 -5.14 -27.88
N VAL A 324 -20.19 -4.01 -28.57
CA VAL A 324 -21.47 -3.32 -28.66
C VAL A 324 -22.52 -4.23 -29.30
N ASN A 325 -23.78 -4.06 -28.90
CA ASN A 325 -24.94 -4.86 -29.38
C ASN A 325 -24.93 -6.36 -28.99
N ARG A 326 -24.21 -6.71 -27.92
CA ARG A 326 -24.17 -8.07 -27.35
C ARG A 326 -24.95 -8.23 -26.04
N GLY A 327 -25.77 -7.26 -25.66
CA GLY A 327 -26.66 -7.31 -24.48
C GLY A 327 -26.29 -6.35 -23.34
N LEU A 328 -25.10 -5.72 -23.36
CA LEU A 328 -24.70 -4.70 -22.40
C LEU A 328 -24.67 -3.30 -23.03
N ALA A 329 -24.97 -2.28 -22.23
CA ALA A 329 -24.84 -0.89 -22.65
C ALA A 329 -23.34 -0.51 -22.79
N MET A 330 -23.04 0.44 -23.67
CA MET A 330 -21.65 0.90 -23.90
C MET A 330 -20.99 1.41 -22.63
N THR A 331 -21.74 2.07 -21.75
CA THR A 331 -21.26 2.53 -20.43
C THR A 331 -20.79 1.38 -19.56
N ASP A 332 -21.53 0.28 -19.52
CA ASP A 332 -21.21 -0.89 -18.69
C ASP A 332 -19.98 -1.62 -19.24
N LEU A 333 -19.91 -1.77 -20.58
CA LEU A 333 -18.73 -2.33 -21.25
C LEU A 333 -17.47 -1.51 -20.94
N ILE A 334 -17.56 -0.17 -20.93
CA ILE A 334 -16.45 0.70 -20.56
C ILE A 334 -16.07 0.50 -19.10
N GLN A 335 -17.03 0.41 -18.17
CA GLN A 335 -16.72 0.23 -16.76
C GLN A 335 -16.06 -1.13 -16.47
N GLU A 336 -16.59 -2.21 -17.04
CA GLU A 336 -15.96 -3.53 -16.94
C GLU A 336 -14.53 -3.51 -17.55
N GLY A 337 -14.39 -2.89 -18.72
CA GLY A 337 -13.07 -2.71 -19.34
C GLY A 337 -12.11 -1.90 -18.49
N ASN A 338 -12.58 -0.86 -17.80
CA ASN A 338 -11.75 -0.08 -16.87
C ASN A 338 -11.30 -0.91 -15.66
N LEU A 339 -12.16 -1.80 -15.13
CA LEU A 339 -11.78 -2.74 -14.09
C LEU A 339 -10.70 -3.71 -14.57
N GLY A 340 -10.81 -4.19 -15.82
CA GLY A 340 -9.78 -4.99 -16.48
C GLY A 340 -8.46 -4.22 -16.62
N LEU A 341 -8.51 -2.96 -17.06
CA LEU A 341 -7.35 -2.08 -17.18
C LEU A 341 -6.66 -1.85 -15.82
N MET A 342 -7.41 -1.57 -14.75
CA MET A 342 -6.84 -1.40 -13.41
C MET A 342 -6.12 -2.66 -12.93
N LYS A 343 -6.70 -3.86 -13.18
CA LYS A 343 -6.03 -5.13 -12.88
C LYS A 343 -4.73 -5.31 -13.69
N ALA A 344 -4.72 -4.85 -14.95
CA ALA A 344 -3.52 -4.88 -15.77
C ALA A 344 -2.43 -3.96 -15.20
N VAL A 345 -2.76 -2.73 -14.77
CA VAL A 345 -1.81 -1.79 -14.14
C VAL A 345 -1.21 -2.39 -12.88
N ASP A 346 -2.01 -3.08 -12.06
CA ASP A 346 -1.54 -3.69 -10.82
C ASP A 346 -0.54 -4.83 -11.03
N LYS A 347 -0.62 -5.52 -12.17
CA LYS A 347 0.19 -6.71 -12.48
C LYS A 347 1.23 -6.49 -13.58
N PHE A 348 1.35 -5.27 -14.10
CA PHE A 348 2.27 -4.98 -15.19
C PHE A 348 3.73 -5.01 -14.74
N GLU A 349 4.53 -5.84 -15.40
CA GLU A 349 5.98 -5.97 -15.20
C GLU A 349 6.75 -5.40 -16.40
N TYR A 350 7.15 -4.13 -16.33
CA TYR A 350 7.87 -3.45 -17.42
C TYR A 350 9.21 -4.14 -17.81
N ARG A 351 9.81 -4.91 -16.89
CA ARG A 351 11.06 -5.64 -17.11
C ARG A 351 10.94 -6.75 -18.16
N ARG A 352 9.73 -7.23 -18.43
CA ARG A 352 9.46 -8.22 -19.48
C ARG A 352 9.61 -7.65 -20.89
N GLY A 353 9.72 -6.33 -21.04
CA GLY A 353 10.00 -5.67 -22.31
C GLY A 353 8.81 -5.50 -23.26
N TYR A 354 7.61 -5.99 -22.90
CA TYR A 354 6.39 -5.79 -23.69
C TYR A 354 5.82 -4.37 -23.47
N LYS A 355 5.10 -3.84 -24.46
CA LYS A 355 4.30 -2.62 -24.28
C LYS A 355 3.14 -2.91 -23.34
N PHE A 356 2.75 -1.90 -22.56
CA PHE A 356 1.62 -2.01 -21.64
C PHE A 356 0.32 -2.35 -22.38
N SER A 357 0.07 -1.74 -23.54
CA SER A 357 -1.12 -1.97 -24.36
C SER A 357 -1.33 -3.43 -24.72
N THR A 358 -0.25 -4.15 -25.10
CA THR A 358 -0.31 -5.58 -25.42
C THR A 358 -0.78 -6.41 -24.23
N TYR A 359 -0.25 -6.13 -23.04
CA TYR A 359 -0.62 -6.82 -21.81
C TYR A 359 -2.05 -6.46 -21.35
N ALA A 360 -2.38 -5.18 -21.36
CA ALA A 360 -3.67 -4.68 -20.90
C ALA A 360 -4.85 -5.17 -21.76
N THR A 361 -4.64 -5.34 -23.08
CA THR A 361 -5.66 -5.83 -24.02
C THR A 361 -6.27 -7.16 -23.58
N TRP A 362 -5.44 -8.08 -23.06
CA TRP A 362 -5.92 -9.37 -22.58
C TRP A 362 -6.83 -9.21 -21.35
N TRP A 363 -6.41 -8.42 -20.35
CA TRP A 363 -7.18 -8.18 -19.14
C TRP A 363 -8.51 -7.45 -19.41
N ILE A 364 -8.50 -6.47 -20.33
CA ILE A 364 -9.69 -5.73 -20.73
C ILE A 364 -10.68 -6.66 -21.42
N ARG A 365 -10.22 -7.50 -22.37
CA ARG A 365 -11.09 -8.47 -23.06
C ARG A 365 -11.68 -9.52 -22.12
N GLN A 366 -10.94 -9.91 -21.11
CA GLN A 366 -11.40 -10.88 -20.11
C GLN A 366 -12.45 -10.27 -19.18
N ALA A 367 -12.37 -8.97 -18.92
CA ALA A 367 -13.29 -8.28 -18.01
C ALA A 367 -14.64 -7.94 -18.71
N ILE A 368 -14.60 -7.59 -20.02
CA ILE A 368 -15.79 -7.35 -20.87
C ILE A 368 -16.46 -8.67 -21.24
#